data_6b5307fd3f69763fc8904426b78a9839
#
_entry.id   6b5307fd3f69763fc8904426b78a9839
#
_cell.length_a   1.000
_cell.length_b   1.000
_cell.length_c   1.000
_cell.angle_alpha   90.00
_cell.angle_beta   90.00
_cell.angle_gamma   90.00
#
_symmetry.space_group_name_H-M   'P 1'
#
loop_
_entity.id
_entity.type
_entity.pdbx_description
1 polymer ?
#
loop_
_entity_poly.entity_id
_entity_poly.type
_entity_poly.pdbx_seq_one_letter_code
_entity_poly.pdbx_strand_id
1 'polypeptide(L)'
;MTDAQFSVGDGVPGPVVTATGELDMAVKDQLREVLSSLTGVVTVDLAAVTFIDSSTIGVFVGAHKRLSADGGALRLRSPQDLPRRALEVVGLRDWIDD
;
A
#
# COMPACT_ATOMS: atom_id res chain seq x y z
N MET A 1 -6.89 20.72 1.38
CA MET A 1 -6.37 19.51 2.04
C MET A 1 -7.07 18.29 1.48
N THR A 2 -6.32 17.28 1.07
CA THR A 2 -6.89 16.08 0.48
C THR A 2 -6.93 14.99 1.53
N ASP A 3 -8.12 14.55 1.90
CA ASP A 3 -8.26 13.46 2.86
C ASP A 3 -7.99 12.13 2.16
N ALA A 4 -7.20 11.28 2.79
CA ALA A 4 -6.97 9.94 2.31
C ALA A 4 -8.22 9.08 2.52
N GLN A 5 -8.52 8.22 1.56
CA GLN A 5 -9.63 7.29 1.64
C GLN A 5 -9.15 5.90 1.22
N PHE A 6 -9.76 4.88 1.81
CA PHE A 6 -9.45 3.49 1.49
C PHE A 6 -10.74 2.73 1.23
N SER A 7 -10.73 1.90 0.19
CA SER A 7 -11.81 0.96 -0.06
C SER A 7 -11.20 -0.41 -0.35
N VAL A 8 -11.89 -1.46 0.06
CA VAL A 8 -11.41 -2.84 -0.14
C VAL A 8 -12.39 -3.56 -1.03
N GLY A 9 -11.88 -4.22 -2.04
CA GLY A 9 -12.67 -5.02 -2.97
C GLY A 9 -11.99 -6.33 -3.28
N ASP A 10 -12.74 -7.23 -3.91
CA ASP A 10 -12.20 -8.49 -4.40
C ASP A 10 -11.41 -8.25 -5.69
N GLY A 11 -10.43 -9.09 -5.91
CA GLY A 11 -9.61 -9.02 -7.11
C GLY A 11 -8.85 -10.31 -7.32
N VAL A 12 -8.01 -10.32 -8.34
CA VAL A 12 -7.14 -11.45 -8.68
C VAL A 12 -5.72 -10.90 -8.76
N PRO A 13 -4.78 -11.50 -8.01
CA PRO A 13 -4.81 -12.77 -7.27
C PRO A 13 -5.41 -12.71 -5.86
N GLY A 14 -5.86 -11.56 -5.39
CA GLY A 14 -6.42 -11.43 -4.05
C GLY A 14 -7.07 -10.08 -3.84
N PRO A 15 -7.33 -9.68 -2.59
CA PRO A 15 -8.01 -8.42 -2.31
C PRO A 15 -7.24 -7.21 -2.82
N VAL A 16 -7.98 -6.18 -3.21
CA VAL A 16 -7.42 -4.91 -3.68
C VAL A 16 -7.88 -3.80 -2.74
N VAL A 17 -6.91 -3.08 -2.19
CA VAL A 17 -7.16 -1.87 -1.41
C VAL A 17 -6.92 -0.69 -2.33
N THR A 18 -7.95 0.09 -2.61
CA THR A 18 -7.81 1.32 -3.39
C THR A 18 -7.61 2.48 -2.42
N ALA A 19 -6.47 3.14 -2.53
CA ALA A 19 -6.14 4.30 -1.70
C ALA A 19 -6.20 5.56 -2.55
N THR A 20 -6.61 6.67 -1.94
CA THR A 20 -6.64 7.97 -2.60
C THR A 20 -6.08 9.04 -1.68
N GLY A 21 -5.52 10.10 -2.26
CA GLY A 21 -5.08 11.27 -1.51
C GLY A 21 -3.64 11.18 -1.03
N GLU A 22 -3.37 11.78 0.10
CA GLU A 22 -2.04 11.81 0.70
C GLU A 22 -1.95 10.79 1.83
N LEU A 23 -0.99 9.87 1.74
CA LEU A 23 -0.77 8.84 2.75
C LEU A 23 0.35 9.29 3.67
N ASP A 24 -0.02 9.94 4.76
CA ASP A 24 0.92 10.51 5.72
C ASP A 24 0.70 9.91 7.12
N MET A 25 1.41 10.46 8.10
CA MET A 25 1.36 9.99 9.48
C MET A 25 -0.07 10.03 10.05
N ALA A 26 -0.89 10.98 9.61
CA ALA A 26 -2.26 11.12 10.13
C ALA A 26 -3.16 9.93 9.76
N VAL A 27 -2.85 9.22 8.68
CA VAL A 27 -3.68 8.10 8.19
C VAL A 27 -3.01 6.74 8.33
N LYS A 28 -1.78 6.68 8.84
CA LYS A 28 -1.02 5.42 8.90
C LYS A 28 -1.73 4.34 9.71
N ASP A 29 -2.39 4.71 10.82
CA ASP A 29 -3.07 3.73 11.66
C ASP A 29 -4.31 3.19 10.98
N GLN A 30 -5.03 4.04 10.24
CA GLN A 30 -6.16 3.61 9.43
C GLN A 30 -5.71 2.63 8.34
N LEU A 31 -4.62 2.95 7.65
CA LEU A 31 -4.07 2.06 6.63
C LEU A 31 -3.63 0.73 7.23
N ARG A 32 -2.96 0.75 8.37
CA ARG A 32 -2.54 -0.47 9.07
C ARG A 32 -3.74 -1.33 9.41
N GLU A 33 -4.80 -0.72 9.93
CA GLU A 33 -6.01 -1.44 10.29
C GLU A 33 -6.68 -2.08 9.08
N VAL A 34 -6.77 -1.36 7.97
CA VAL A 34 -7.33 -1.89 6.71
C VAL A 34 -6.54 -3.11 6.26
N LEU A 35 -5.21 -3.04 6.26
CA LEU A 35 -4.37 -4.14 5.80
C LEU A 35 -4.36 -5.32 6.77
N SER A 36 -4.55 -5.08 8.08
CA SER A 36 -4.41 -6.11 9.09
C SER A 36 -5.44 -7.24 8.99
N SER A 37 -6.59 -6.97 8.39
CA SER A 37 -7.66 -7.95 8.23
C SER A 37 -7.55 -8.77 6.95
N LEU A 38 -6.58 -8.46 6.08
CA LEU A 38 -6.45 -9.08 4.77
C LEU A 38 -5.35 -10.14 4.77
N THR A 39 -5.54 -11.18 3.96
CA THR A 39 -4.60 -12.29 3.82
C THR A 39 -4.37 -12.61 2.35
N GLY A 40 -3.34 -13.40 2.06
CA GLY A 40 -2.99 -13.80 0.71
C GLY A 40 -2.15 -12.74 0.00
N VAL A 41 -2.33 -12.62 -1.31
CA VAL A 41 -1.66 -11.59 -2.10
C VAL A 41 -2.56 -10.36 -2.13
N VAL A 42 -2.15 -9.33 -1.41
CA VAL A 42 -2.93 -8.09 -1.26
C VAL A 42 -2.30 -7.01 -2.14
N THR A 43 -3.12 -6.38 -2.96
CA THR A 43 -2.69 -5.26 -3.81
C THR A 43 -3.21 -3.96 -3.24
N VAL A 44 -2.33 -2.97 -3.10
CA VAL A 44 -2.72 -1.60 -2.81
C VAL A 44 -2.61 -0.81 -4.09
N ASP A 45 -3.73 -0.29 -4.58
CA ASP A 45 -3.78 0.54 -5.78
C ASP A 45 -3.44 1.98 -5.40
N LEU A 46 -2.35 2.49 -5.94
CA LEU A 46 -1.83 3.82 -5.62
C LEU A 46 -2.05 4.83 -6.75
N ALA A 47 -2.85 4.49 -7.77
CA ALA A 47 -3.02 5.35 -8.95
C ALA A 47 -3.55 6.76 -8.59
N ALA A 48 -4.35 6.85 -7.54
CA ALA A 48 -4.92 8.13 -7.08
C ALA A 48 -4.25 8.68 -5.81
N VAL A 49 -3.06 8.16 -5.48
CA VAL A 49 -2.28 8.63 -4.33
C VAL A 49 -1.22 9.61 -4.82
N THR A 50 -1.22 10.81 -4.22
CA THR A 50 -0.32 11.89 -4.64
C THR A 50 0.94 11.98 -3.80
N PHE A 51 0.92 11.42 -2.58
CA PHE A 51 2.04 11.52 -1.65
C PHE A 51 2.05 10.33 -0.71
N ILE A 52 3.25 9.82 -0.41
CA ILE A 52 3.47 8.88 0.70
C ILE A 52 4.69 9.34 1.49
N ASP A 53 4.69 9.07 2.80
CA ASP A 53 5.83 9.37 3.64
C ASP A 53 6.44 8.10 4.24
N SER A 54 7.48 8.28 5.06
CA SER A 54 8.18 7.14 5.65
C SER A 54 7.30 6.32 6.59
N SER A 55 6.32 6.95 7.25
CA SER A 55 5.41 6.21 8.13
C SER A 55 4.52 5.26 7.35
N THR A 56 4.05 5.69 6.18
CA THR A 56 3.27 4.85 5.26
C THR A 56 4.12 3.69 4.73
N ILE A 57 5.36 3.98 4.35
CA ILE A 57 6.29 2.94 3.90
C ILE A 57 6.49 1.90 5.00
N GLY A 58 6.62 2.32 6.26
CA GLY A 58 6.72 1.41 7.40
C GLY A 58 5.52 0.48 7.52
N VAL A 59 4.32 1.00 7.29
CA VAL A 59 3.10 0.19 7.30
C VAL A 59 3.14 -0.86 6.18
N PHE A 60 3.56 -0.47 4.97
CA PHE A 60 3.69 -1.41 3.86
C PHE A 60 4.70 -2.52 4.16
N VAL A 61 5.85 -2.16 4.72
CA VAL A 61 6.88 -3.14 5.07
C VAL A 61 6.35 -4.13 6.11
N GLY A 62 5.68 -3.64 7.15
CA GLY A 62 5.10 -4.50 8.19
C GLY A 62 4.03 -5.43 7.63
N ALA A 63 3.16 -4.92 6.77
CA ALA A 63 2.12 -5.71 6.13
C ALA A 63 2.73 -6.81 5.24
N HIS A 64 3.75 -6.46 4.46
CA HIS A 64 4.41 -7.45 3.60
C HIS A 64 5.04 -8.57 4.42
N LYS A 65 5.73 -8.24 5.51
CA LYS A 65 6.33 -9.25 6.39
C LYS A 65 5.27 -10.21 6.92
N ARG A 66 4.15 -9.67 7.37
CA ARG A 66 3.06 -10.50 7.91
C ARG A 66 2.46 -11.39 6.83
N LEU A 67 2.16 -10.82 5.67
CA LEU A 67 1.55 -11.56 4.56
C LEU A 67 2.48 -12.65 4.03
N SER A 68 3.76 -12.33 3.84
CA SER A 68 4.71 -13.29 3.30
C SER A 68 5.01 -14.43 4.26
N ALA A 69 4.90 -14.22 5.57
CA ALA A 69 5.04 -15.28 6.55
C ALA A 69 3.97 -16.37 6.38
N ASP A 70 2.81 -16.00 5.83
CA ASP A 70 1.70 -16.93 5.57
C ASP A 70 1.61 -17.31 4.08
N GLY A 71 2.68 -17.09 3.31
CA GLY A 71 2.71 -17.47 1.90
C GLY A 71 2.10 -16.44 0.94
N GLY A 72 1.70 -15.27 1.45
CA GLY A 72 1.17 -14.19 0.63
C GLY A 72 2.21 -13.15 0.25
N ALA A 73 1.75 -11.97 -0.13
CA ALA A 73 2.61 -10.86 -0.48
C ALA A 73 1.82 -9.55 -0.50
N LEU A 74 2.53 -8.43 -0.43
CA LEU A 74 1.96 -7.12 -0.68
C LEU A 74 2.45 -6.64 -2.04
N ARG A 75 1.51 -6.16 -2.88
CA ARG A 75 1.81 -5.55 -4.17
C ARG A 75 1.34 -4.11 -4.16
N LEU A 76 2.09 -3.23 -4.81
CA LEU A 76 1.79 -1.80 -4.88
C LEU A 76 1.56 -1.46 -6.35
N ARG A 77 0.31 -1.17 -6.72
CA ARG A 77 -0.09 -1.05 -8.13
C ARG A 77 -0.12 0.40 -8.58
N SER A 78 0.52 0.66 -9.72
CA SER A 78 0.42 1.91 -10.48
C SER A 78 0.74 3.17 -9.68
N PRO A 79 1.81 3.21 -8.87
CA PRO A 79 2.13 4.45 -8.16
C PRO A 79 2.47 5.58 -9.14
N GLN A 80 2.05 6.79 -8.81
CA GLN A 80 2.46 8.00 -9.52
C GLN A 80 3.96 8.24 -9.32
N ASP A 81 4.55 9.17 -10.09
CA ASP A 81 6.00 9.37 -10.13
C ASP A 81 6.60 9.66 -8.76
N LEU A 82 5.99 10.53 -7.96
CA LEU A 82 6.55 10.91 -6.66
C LEU A 82 6.49 9.77 -5.65
N PRO A 83 5.34 9.12 -5.42
CA PRO A 83 5.30 7.93 -4.58
C PRO A 83 6.19 6.79 -5.09
N ARG A 84 6.26 6.59 -6.40
CA ARG A 84 7.13 5.57 -7.01
C ARG A 84 8.57 5.79 -6.62
N ARG A 85 9.05 7.03 -6.75
CA ARG A 85 10.44 7.36 -6.41
C ARG A 85 10.73 7.10 -4.95
N ALA A 86 9.80 7.46 -4.06
CA ALA A 86 9.97 7.20 -2.64
C ALA A 86 10.10 5.71 -2.34
N LEU A 87 9.30 4.89 -3.02
CA LEU A 87 9.36 3.43 -2.86
C LEU A 87 10.67 2.86 -3.40
N GLU A 88 11.13 3.34 -4.55
CA GLU A 88 12.36 2.86 -5.18
C GLU A 88 13.58 3.20 -4.32
N VAL A 89 13.61 4.39 -3.73
CA VAL A 89 14.74 4.84 -2.89
C VAL A 89 14.95 3.92 -1.69
N VAL A 90 13.86 3.39 -1.14
CA VAL A 90 13.95 2.49 0.03
C VAL A 90 14.00 1.00 -0.37
N GLY A 91 14.14 0.68 -1.65
CA GLY A 91 14.37 -0.68 -2.10
C GLY A 91 13.12 -1.50 -2.34
N LEU A 92 11.95 -0.89 -2.51
CA LEU A 92 10.68 -1.58 -2.69
C LEU A 92 10.23 -1.70 -4.16
N ARG A 93 11.16 -1.48 -5.09
CA ARG A 93 10.83 -1.52 -6.52
C ARG A 93 10.18 -2.83 -6.94
N ASP A 94 10.62 -3.96 -6.38
CA ASP A 94 10.11 -5.27 -6.75
C ASP A 94 8.67 -5.50 -6.30
N TRP A 95 8.15 -4.67 -5.42
CA TRP A 95 6.75 -4.76 -4.97
C TRP A 95 5.79 -4.00 -5.89
N ILE A 96 6.32 -3.23 -6.84
CA ILE A 96 5.53 -2.37 -7.72
C ILE A 96 5.03 -3.16 -8.92
N ASP A 97 3.71 -3.08 -9.16
CA ASP A 97 3.05 -3.56 -10.38
C ASP A 97 2.51 -2.36 -11.14
N ASP A 98 2.78 -2.30 -12.42
CA ASP A 98 2.26 -1.24 -13.29
C ASP A 98 1.04 -1.70 -14.09
#